data_f3aa1ffb39f3eb54219dc8f144d4a343
#
_entry.id   f3aa1ffb39f3eb54219dc8f144d4a343
#
_cell.length_a   1.000
_cell.length_b   1.000
_cell.length_c   1.000
_cell.angle_alpha   90.00
_cell.angle_beta   90.00
_cell.angle_gamma   90.00
#
_symmetry.space_group_name_H-M   'P 1'
#
loop_
_entity.id
_entity.type
_entity.pdbx_description
1 polymer ?
#
loop_
_entity_poly.entity_id
_entity_poly.type
_entity_poly.pdbx_seq_one_letter_code
_entity_poly.pdbx_strand_id
1 'polypeptide(L)'
;DEDGRWFLNAVPDKHNGLTFCAGSLSAGAQNDLTKMAEKYANRTWFVHLRSCHVFPNGDFTEASHLGGRADIIELCRIFEKEEQCRKDNPNAARLPMRVDHGMTMLGDETKGYNAGYSFLGRMFAMGQVQGILATVDNEQGIRYQQPGFYD
;
A
#
# COMPACT_ATOMS: atom_id res chain seq x y z
N ASP A 1 -15.18 2.12 -6.74
CA ASP A 1 -15.42 3.35 -5.99
C ASP A 1 -16.83 3.42 -5.36
N GLU A 2 -17.88 3.05 -6.08
CA GLU A 2 -19.23 3.04 -5.54
C GLU A 2 -19.42 2.05 -4.39
N ASP A 3 -18.89 0.85 -4.53
CA ASP A 3 -18.96 -0.19 -3.49
C ASP A 3 -18.27 0.27 -2.19
N GLY A 4 -17.10 0.93 -2.29
CA GLY A 4 -16.39 1.49 -1.13
C GLY A 4 -17.24 2.55 -0.42
N ARG A 5 -17.91 3.42 -1.15
CA ARG A 5 -18.82 4.42 -0.59
C ARG A 5 -20.02 3.76 0.08
N TRP A 6 -20.64 2.80 -0.60
CA TRP A 6 -21.77 2.05 -0.05
C TRP A 6 -21.39 1.33 1.26
N PHE A 7 -20.25 0.63 1.26
CA PHE A 7 -19.75 -0.09 2.43
C PHE A 7 -19.52 0.83 3.63
N LEU A 8 -18.86 1.97 3.41
CA LEU A 8 -18.58 2.92 4.49
C LEU A 8 -19.83 3.63 5.00
N ASN A 9 -20.83 3.83 4.15
CA ASN A 9 -22.10 4.46 4.52
C ASN A 9 -23.09 3.49 5.18
N ALA A 10 -22.97 2.19 4.90
CA ALA A 10 -23.84 1.19 5.50
C ALA A 10 -23.73 1.18 7.05
N VAL A 11 -22.54 1.45 7.57
CA VAL A 11 -22.29 1.66 9.00
C VAL A 11 -21.39 2.90 9.13
N PRO A 12 -21.98 4.10 9.32
CA PRO A 12 -21.20 5.36 9.35
C PRO A 12 -20.48 5.58 10.68
N ASP A 13 -19.95 4.53 11.27
CA ASP A 13 -19.15 4.55 12.49
C ASP A 13 -17.65 4.67 12.16
N LYS A 14 -16.90 5.37 13.01
CA LYS A 14 -15.45 5.56 12.83
C LYS A 14 -14.65 4.25 12.85
N HIS A 15 -15.18 3.20 13.51
CA HIS A 15 -14.54 1.89 13.54
C HIS A 15 -14.78 1.07 12.26
N ASN A 16 -15.77 1.44 11.45
CA ASN A 16 -15.94 0.88 10.11
C ASN A 16 -15.00 1.58 9.14
N GLY A 17 -14.04 0.85 8.59
CA GLY A 17 -13.03 1.39 7.69
C GLY A 17 -12.45 0.35 6.75
N LEU A 18 -11.47 0.74 6.00
CA LEU A 18 -10.89 -0.07 4.94
C LEU A 18 -9.50 -0.59 5.33
N THR A 19 -9.20 -1.80 4.91
CA THR A 19 -7.84 -2.16 4.52
C THR A 19 -7.69 -1.79 3.06
N PHE A 20 -6.96 -0.72 2.76
CA PHE A 20 -6.71 -0.29 1.39
C PHE A 20 -5.62 -1.15 0.79
N CYS A 21 -6.00 -2.14 -0.03
CA CYS A 21 -5.05 -3.00 -0.71
C CYS A 21 -4.88 -2.56 -2.17
N ALA A 22 -3.79 -1.86 -2.47
CA ALA A 22 -3.50 -1.35 -3.80
C ALA A 22 -3.48 -2.46 -4.86
N GLY A 23 -2.91 -3.63 -4.54
CA GLY A 23 -2.87 -4.76 -5.46
C GLY A 23 -4.25 -5.32 -5.79
N SER A 24 -5.10 -5.55 -4.78
CA SER A 24 -6.46 -6.06 -4.99
C SER A 24 -7.32 -5.07 -5.78
N LEU A 25 -7.24 -3.79 -5.43
CA LEU A 25 -7.98 -2.74 -6.13
C LEU A 25 -7.47 -2.51 -7.56
N SER A 26 -6.16 -2.71 -7.81
CA SER A 26 -5.57 -2.55 -9.14
C SER A 26 -5.99 -3.63 -10.14
N ALA A 27 -6.47 -4.78 -9.67
CA ALA A 27 -7.02 -5.82 -10.55
C ALA A 27 -8.28 -5.33 -11.29
N GLY A 28 -9.05 -4.42 -10.70
CA GLY A 28 -10.19 -3.79 -11.35
C GLY A 28 -9.75 -2.68 -12.33
N ALA A 29 -9.91 -2.92 -13.64
CA ALA A 29 -9.46 -1.98 -14.68
C ALA A 29 -10.08 -0.58 -14.56
N GLN A 30 -11.28 -0.48 -13.98
CA GLN A 30 -12.04 0.76 -13.80
C GLN A 30 -11.61 1.57 -12.57
N ASN A 31 -10.77 1.00 -11.69
CA ASN A 31 -10.38 1.66 -10.47
C ASN A 31 -9.24 2.66 -10.70
N ASP A 32 -9.45 3.90 -10.29
CA ASP A 32 -8.43 4.93 -10.15
C ASP A 32 -7.96 4.93 -8.69
N LEU A 33 -6.86 4.25 -8.44
CA LEU A 33 -6.35 4.00 -7.08
C LEU A 33 -5.98 5.29 -6.34
N THR A 34 -5.42 6.26 -7.05
CA THR A 34 -5.03 7.54 -6.48
C THR A 34 -6.25 8.30 -5.99
N LYS A 35 -7.28 8.44 -6.84
CA LYS A 35 -8.54 9.08 -6.43
C LYS A 35 -9.25 8.33 -5.32
N MET A 36 -9.21 7.00 -5.35
CA MET A 36 -9.78 6.20 -4.25
C MET A 36 -9.03 6.41 -2.94
N ALA A 37 -7.69 6.47 -2.98
CA ALA A 37 -6.87 6.74 -1.81
C ALA A 37 -7.15 8.14 -1.25
N GLU A 38 -7.15 9.19 -2.07
CA GLU A 38 -7.50 10.55 -1.66
C GLU A 38 -8.87 10.61 -0.96
N LYS A 39 -9.84 9.89 -1.51
CA LYS A 39 -11.21 9.89 -1.02
C LYS A 39 -11.38 9.14 0.31
N TYR A 40 -10.62 8.07 0.50
CA TYR A 40 -10.83 7.12 1.59
C TYR A 40 -9.69 7.04 2.61
N ALA A 41 -8.62 7.84 2.47
CA ALA A 41 -7.48 7.81 3.38
C ALA A 41 -7.91 7.96 4.85
N ASN A 42 -8.81 8.90 5.14
CA ASN A 42 -9.33 9.17 6.48
C ASN A 42 -10.20 8.03 7.07
N ARG A 43 -10.61 7.08 6.26
CA ARG A 43 -11.38 5.88 6.64
C ARG A 43 -10.59 4.59 6.39
N THR A 44 -9.30 4.70 6.13
CA THR A 44 -8.38 3.58 5.95
C THR A 44 -7.63 3.33 7.26
N TRP A 45 -7.66 2.08 7.74
CA TRP A 45 -7.01 1.70 8.99
C TRP A 45 -5.79 0.81 8.79
N PHE A 46 -5.57 0.34 7.57
CA PHE A 46 -4.41 -0.42 7.19
C PHE A 46 -4.16 -0.29 5.68
N VAL A 47 -2.90 -0.17 5.27
CA VAL A 47 -2.54 -0.03 3.87
C VAL A 47 -1.67 -1.20 3.42
N HIS A 48 -2.06 -1.85 2.32
CA HIS A 48 -1.25 -2.79 1.59
C HIS A 48 -0.74 -2.13 0.31
N LEU A 49 0.55 -1.83 0.29
CA LEU A 49 1.24 -1.21 -0.86
C LEU A 49 1.69 -2.28 -1.87
N ARG A 50 0.76 -3.11 -2.30
CA ARG A 50 1.00 -4.17 -3.28
C ARG A 50 0.85 -3.61 -4.69
N SER A 51 1.66 -4.09 -5.65
CA SER A 51 1.50 -3.75 -7.05
C SER A 51 1.45 -5.01 -7.92
N CYS A 52 0.62 -4.96 -8.95
CA CYS A 52 0.37 -6.08 -9.86
C CYS A 52 0.53 -5.62 -11.30
N HIS A 53 0.93 -6.56 -12.16
CA HIS A 53 0.75 -6.47 -13.60
C HIS A 53 -0.54 -7.17 -13.98
N VAL A 54 -1.43 -6.47 -14.67
CA VAL A 54 -2.74 -7.00 -15.11
C VAL A 54 -2.70 -7.25 -16.61
N PHE A 55 -3.06 -8.46 -17.01
CA PHE A 55 -3.11 -8.88 -18.42
C PHE A 55 -4.44 -8.49 -19.08
N PRO A 56 -4.50 -8.44 -20.43
CA PRO A 56 -5.72 -8.06 -21.14
C PRO A 56 -6.93 -8.96 -20.88
N ASN A 57 -6.70 -10.22 -20.49
CA ASN A 57 -7.76 -11.18 -20.14
C ASN A 57 -8.27 -11.03 -18.69
N GLY A 58 -7.73 -10.08 -17.92
CA GLY A 58 -8.09 -9.85 -16.52
C GLY A 58 -7.27 -10.65 -15.51
N ASP A 59 -6.43 -11.58 -15.93
CA ASP A 59 -5.48 -12.24 -15.05
C ASP A 59 -4.44 -11.23 -14.54
N PHE A 60 -3.80 -11.52 -13.42
CA PHE A 60 -2.73 -10.67 -12.92
C PHE A 60 -1.61 -11.49 -12.29
N THR A 61 -0.45 -10.90 -12.21
CA THR A 61 0.72 -11.42 -11.49
C THR A 61 1.34 -10.35 -10.61
N GLU A 62 2.13 -10.77 -9.63
CA GLU A 62 2.86 -9.83 -8.80
C GLU A 62 3.88 -9.05 -9.64
N ALA A 63 4.00 -7.76 -9.39
CA ALA A 63 4.98 -6.88 -9.99
C ALA A 63 5.88 -6.25 -8.93
N SER A 64 6.99 -5.64 -9.37
CA SER A 64 7.74 -4.78 -8.48
C SER A 64 6.89 -3.56 -8.09
N HIS A 65 7.12 -3.01 -6.91
CA HIS A 65 6.34 -1.89 -6.40
C HIS A 65 6.50 -0.61 -7.25
N LEU A 66 7.59 -0.50 -8.00
CA LEU A 66 7.84 0.60 -8.94
C LEU A 66 7.48 0.27 -10.40
N GLY A 67 7.09 -0.96 -10.70
CA GLY A 67 6.88 -1.42 -12.08
C GLY A 67 5.47 -1.95 -12.38
N GLY A 68 4.59 -1.98 -11.39
CA GLY A 68 3.22 -2.46 -11.56
C GLY A 68 2.22 -1.35 -11.86
N ARG A 69 0.94 -1.70 -11.85
CA ARG A 69 -0.14 -0.80 -12.20
C ARG A 69 -0.43 0.27 -11.14
N ALA A 70 -0.19 -0.03 -9.87
CA ALA A 70 -0.42 0.92 -8.79
C ALA A 70 0.71 1.97 -8.75
N ASP A 71 0.36 3.25 -8.74
CA ASP A 71 1.30 4.32 -8.45
C ASP A 71 1.63 4.35 -6.96
N ILE A 72 2.58 3.50 -6.57
CA ILE A 72 2.99 3.35 -5.16
C ILE A 72 3.60 4.64 -4.61
N ILE A 73 4.24 5.45 -5.45
CA ILE A 73 4.84 6.72 -5.02
C ILE A 73 3.73 7.67 -4.59
N GLU A 74 2.71 7.85 -5.42
CA GLU A 74 1.61 8.74 -5.10
C GLU A 74 0.75 8.21 -3.95
N LEU A 75 0.52 6.91 -3.88
CA LEU A 75 -0.16 6.30 -2.73
C LEU A 75 0.60 6.55 -1.42
N CYS A 76 1.93 6.46 -1.42
CA CYS A 76 2.74 6.80 -0.25
C CYS A 76 2.57 8.27 0.15
N ARG A 77 2.55 9.21 -0.80
CA ARG A 77 2.30 10.64 -0.51
C ARG A 77 0.95 10.86 0.16
N ILE A 78 -0.10 10.23 -0.37
CA ILE A 78 -1.46 10.38 0.16
C ILE A 78 -1.55 9.82 1.58
N PHE A 79 -1.06 8.62 1.79
CA PHE A 79 -1.17 7.96 3.10
C PHE A 79 -0.21 8.55 4.14
N GLU A 80 0.97 9.02 3.75
CA GLU A 80 1.86 9.73 4.67
C GLU A 80 1.25 11.08 5.09
N LYS A 81 0.61 11.80 4.18
CA LYS A 81 -0.15 13.01 4.52
C LYS A 81 -1.27 12.73 5.52
N GLU A 82 -2.01 11.63 5.33
CA GLU A 82 -3.04 11.20 6.30
C GLU A 82 -2.41 10.84 7.64
N GLU A 83 -1.28 10.13 7.65
CA GLU A 83 -0.57 9.76 8.86
C GLU A 83 -0.10 11.01 9.64
N GLN A 84 0.38 12.06 8.96
CA GLN A 84 0.73 13.32 9.61
C GLN A 84 -0.49 13.98 10.25
N CYS A 85 -1.64 14.00 9.55
CA CYS A 85 -2.89 14.51 10.14
C CYS A 85 -3.29 13.74 11.41
N ARG A 86 -3.01 12.44 11.46
CA ARG A 86 -3.30 11.60 12.64
C ARG A 86 -2.34 11.85 13.80
N LYS A 87 -1.07 12.14 13.53
CA LYS A 87 -0.08 12.45 14.58
C LYS A 87 -0.51 13.63 15.44
N ASP A 88 -1.17 14.60 14.85
CA ASP A 88 -1.65 15.79 15.54
C ASP A 88 -2.91 15.53 16.39
N ASN A 89 -3.50 14.35 16.26
CA ASN A 89 -4.68 13.94 17.02
C ASN A 89 -4.35 12.78 17.97
N PRO A 90 -4.21 13.03 19.30
CA PRO A 90 -3.83 11.98 20.25
C PRO A 90 -4.83 10.82 20.36
N ASN A 91 -6.04 10.98 19.82
CA ASN A 91 -7.07 9.95 19.82
C ASN A 91 -7.16 9.20 18.48
N ALA A 92 -6.36 9.55 17.50
CA ALA A 92 -6.34 8.86 16.22
C ALA A 92 -5.38 7.66 16.27
N ALA A 93 -5.81 6.55 15.68
CA ALA A 93 -4.93 5.40 15.47
C ALA A 93 -3.91 5.73 14.37
N ARG A 94 -2.68 5.27 14.55
CA ARG A 94 -1.64 5.30 13.51
C ARG A 94 -2.11 4.50 12.29
N LEU A 95 -1.54 4.80 11.13
CA LEU A 95 -1.86 4.13 9.87
C LEU A 95 -0.72 3.16 9.48
N PRO A 96 -0.79 1.89 9.90
CA PRO A 96 0.23 0.92 9.53
C PRO A 96 0.16 0.60 8.03
N MET A 97 1.34 0.44 7.43
CA MET A 97 1.50 0.07 6.03
C MET A 97 2.37 -1.18 5.90
N ARG A 98 2.11 -1.99 4.89
CA ARG A 98 2.95 -3.14 4.53
C ARG A 98 3.01 -3.34 3.03
N VAL A 99 4.06 -4.02 2.57
CA VAL A 99 4.24 -4.36 1.15
C VAL A 99 3.31 -5.47 0.67
N ASP A 100 2.75 -6.24 1.59
CA ASP A 100 1.83 -7.36 1.37
C ASP A 100 2.49 -8.53 0.64
N HIS A 101 2.58 -8.48 -0.69
CA HIS A 101 3.16 -9.50 -1.54
C HIS A 101 4.54 -9.10 -2.07
N GLY A 102 5.23 -10.07 -2.66
CA GLY A 102 6.49 -9.87 -3.35
C GLY A 102 6.58 -10.75 -4.60
N MET A 103 7.14 -10.20 -5.65
CA MET A 103 7.36 -10.95 -6.90
C MET A 103 8.31 -12.12 -6.66
N THR A 104 8.20 -13.15 -7.50
CA THR A 104 9.17 -14.26 -7.53
C THR A 104 10.55 -13.74 -7.93
N MET A 105 11.56 -14.08 -7.15
CA MET A 105 12.94 -13.69 -7.36
C MET A 105 13.76 -14.91 -7.85
N LEU A 106 14.93 -14.63 -8.42
CA LEU A 106 15.84 -15.68 -8.89
C LEU A 106 16.11 -16.72 -7.80
N GLY A 107 15.90 -17.99 -8.12
CA GLY A 107 16.10 -19.12 -7.23
C GLY A 107 14.91 -19.41 -6.29
N ASP A 108 13.81 -18.70 -6.40
CA ASP A 108 12.60 -18.98 -5.61
C ASP A 108 11.83 -20.22 -6.11
N GLU A 109 12.04 -20.59 -7.37
CA GLU A 109 11.34 -21.72 -8.01
C GLU A 109 11.57 -23.06 -7.28
N THR A 110 12.70 -23.18 -6.59
CA THR A 110 13.08 -24.38 -5.84
C THR A 110 12.73 -24.33 -4.35
N LYS A 111 12.22 -23.20 -3.85
CA LYS A 111 12.00 -22.99 -2.41
C LYS A 111 10.59 -23.34 -1.92
N GLY A 112 9.69 -23.71 -2.82
CA GLY A 112 8.32 -24.11 -2.48
C GLY A 112 7.46 -22.98 -1.92
N TYR A 113 7.78 -21.71 -2.17
CA TYR A 113 6.91 -20.59 -1.82
C TYR A 113 5.65 -20.59 -2.67
N ASN A 114 4.54 -20.22 -2.07
CA ASN A 114 3.34 -19.87 -2.83
C ASN A 114 3.60 -18.61 -3.68
N ALA A 115 2.95 -18.52 -4.83
CA ALA A 115 3.03 -17.34 -5.68
C ALA A 115 2.69 -16.06 -4.88
N GLY A 116 3.50 -15.03 -5.04
CA GLY A 116 3.35 -13.77 -4.31
C GLY A 116 3.91 -13.78 -2.87
N TYR A 117 4.43 -14.90 -2.37
CA TYR A 117 4.92 -15.02 -1.00
C TYR A 117 6.44 -15.27 -0.90
N SER A 118 7.20 -14.93 -1.94
CA SER A 118 8.64 -14.94 -1.89
C SER A 118 9.17 -14.09 -0.73
N PHE A 119 10.05 -14.66 0.08
CA PHE A 119 10.72 -13.91 1.15
C PHE A 119 11.62 -12.80 0.57
N LEU A 120 12.47 -13.15 -0.40
CA LEU A 120 13.36 -12.19 -1.06
C LEU A 120 12.57 -11.12 -1.82
N GLY A 121 11.49 -11.52 -2.50
CA GLY A 121 10.62 -10.56 -3.19
C GLY A 121 9.97 -9.55 -2.25
N ARG A 122 9.55 -9.97 -1.05
CA ARG A 122 9.02 -9.05 -0.03
C ARG A 122 10.10 -8.17 0.57
N MET A 123 11.32 -8.68 0.78
CA MET A 123 12.46 -7.85 1.20
C MET A 123 12.81 -6.78 0.16
N PHE A 124 12.81 -7.15 -1.12
CA PHE A 124 13.02 -6.23 -2.22
C PHE A 124 11.92 -5.14 -2.24
N ALA A 125 10.66 -5.55 -2.12
CA ALA A 125 9.53 -4.64 -2.03
C ALA A 125 9.63 -3.68 -0.83
N MET A 126 10.04 -4.17 0.33
CA MET A 126 10.28 -3.33 1.52
C MET A 126 11.36 -2.29 1.26
N GLY A 127 12.46 -2.66 0.62
CA GLY A 127 13.51 -1.71 0.25
C GLY A 127 13.00 -0.62 -0.69
N GLN A 128 12.18 -0.98 -1.69
CA GLN A 128 11.54 -0.01 -2.58
C GLN A 128 10.62 0.95 -1.83
N VAL A 129 9.72 0.43 -1.01
CA VAL A 129 8.76 1.26 -0.24
C VAL A 129 9.48 2.14 0.78
N GLN A 130 10.49 1.63 1.48
CA GLN A 130 11.29 2.44 2.41
C GLN A 130 12.01 3.59 1.70
N GLY A 131 12.57 3.35 0.51
CA GLY A 131 13.18 4.40 -0.30
C GLY A 131 12.18 5.47 -0.74
N ILE A 132 10.96 5.05 -1.13
CA ILE A 132 9.86 5.97 -1.48
C ILE A 132 9.46 6.81 -0.26
N LEU A 133 9.20 6.19 0.88
CA LEU A 133 8.81 6.90 2.11
C LEU A 133 9.89 7.89 2.56
N ALA A 134 11.15 7.49 2.51
CA ALA A 134 12.26 8.40 2.83
C ALA A 134 12.29 9.64 1.92
N THR A 135 11.93 9.47 0.65
CA THR A 135 11.82 10.59 -0.31
C THR A 135 10.61 11.46 0.00
N VAL A 136 9.46 10.84 0.22
CA VAL A 136 8.20 11.55 0.56
C VAL A 136 8.33 12.34 1.85
N ASP A 137 8.92 11.75 2.88
CA ASP A 137 9.21 12.44 4.14
C ASP A 137 10.11 13.67 3.92
N ASN A 138 11.17 13.50 3.14
CA ASN A 138 12.08 14.60 2.82
C ASN A 138 11.39 15.72 2.02
N GLU A 139 10.49 15.40 1.08
CA GLU A 139 9.66 16.37 0.37
C GLU A 139 8.80 17.20 1.34
N GLN A 140 8.37 16.61 2.44
CA GLN A 140 7.57 17.24 3.50
C GLN A 140 8.41 17.91 4.59
N GLY A 141 9.73 17.92 4.47
CA GLY A 141 10.64 18.45 5.47
C GLY A 141 10.78 17.56 6.72
N ILE A 142 10.36 16.30 6.64
CA ILE A 142 10.43 15.32 7.72
C ILE A 142 11.70 14.49 7.53
N ARG A 143 12.47 14.32 8.60
CA ARG A 143 13.60 13.39 8.56
C ARG A 143 13.07 11.97 8.73
N TYR A 144 13.20 11.15 7.67
CA TYR A 144 12.89 9.74 7.73
C TYR A 144 13.71 9.05 8.83
N GLN A 145 13.02 8.36 9.71
CA GLN A 145 13.64 7.54 10.76
C GLN A 145 13.39 6.08 10.41
N GLN A 146 14.43 5.42 9.94
CA GLN A 146 14.36 3.97 9.76
C GLN A 146 14.17 3.33 11.13
N PRO A 147 13.19 2.41 11.30
CA PRO A 147 13.06 1.65 12.54
C PRO A 147 14.40 0.98 12.83
N GLY A 148 14.99 1.28 13.98
CA GLY A 148 16.27 0.73 14.39
C GLY A 148 16.15 -0.76 14.67
N PHE A 149 17.09 -1.55 14.16
CA PHE A 149 17.28 -2.93 14.58
C PHE A 149 18.21 -3.01 15.82
N TYR A 150 18.68 -1.86 16.32
CA TYR A 150 19.78 -1.74 17.27
C TYR A 150 19.52 -0.74 18.40
N ASP A 151 18.25 -0.34 18.60
CA ASP A 151 17.87 0.48 19.75
C ASP A 151 17.45 -0.38 20.94
#